data_75ad215e32a6118ae6a2838854df27f2
#
_entry.id   75ad215e32a6118ae6a2838854df27f2
#
_cell.length_a   1.000
_cell.length_b   1.000
_cell.length_c   1.000
_cell.angle_alpha   90.00
_cell.angle_beta   90.00
_cell.angle_gamma   90.00
#
_symmetry.space_group_name_H-M   'P 1'
#
loop_
_entity.id
_entity.type
_entity.pdbx_description
1 polymer ?
#
loop_
_entity_poly.entity_id
_entity_poly.type
_entity_poly.pdbx_seq_one_letter_code
_entity_poly.pdbx_strand_id
1 'polypeptide(L)'
;MEKRVTFAGNSPITQNAAAEDSQADEKIFLLSPANLKGVRGQRMLNSNIKSALGDRLRAEGACLAELFCHTSSLYFRGKLAYARFFARPPSGLEGSFIITSSKGLLAPDTVVDIATAKELASGAEIDLEDDRYRIPLRRDAEALQKALPEGCQVVLLGSVATEKYVTPLKESFGRRLLFPSAFLGRGDMSRGALLLRCVRENRELTYSPAEMKGREGRRRS
;
A
#
# COMPACT_ATOMS: atom_id res chain seq x y z
N MET A 1 -19.07 -42.10 -58.86
CA MET A 1 -18.26 -42.08 -57.63
C MET A 1 -17.75 -40.66 -57.45
N GLU A 2 -18.54 -39.84 -56.73
CA GLU A 2 -18.20 -38.43 -56.47
C GLU A 2 -17.54 -38.29 -55.11
N LYS A 3 -16.36 -37.66 -55.09
CA LYS A 3 -15.68 -37.31 -53.86
C LYS A 3 -16.08 -35.88 -53.45
N ARG A 4 -16.84 -35.78 -52.37
CA ARG A 4 -17.09 -34.49 -51.69
C ARG A 4 -15.87 -34.06 -50.95
N VAL A 5 -15.39 -32.87 -51.26
CA VAL A 5 -14.36 -32.13 -50.49
C VAL A 5 -15.09 -31.24 -49.51
N THR A 6 -14.86 -31.45 -48.21
CA THR A 6 -15.35 -30.60 -47.11
C THR A 6 -14.34 -29.54 -46.84
N PHE A 7 -14.71 -28.25 -46.96
CA PHE A 7 -13.95 -27.10 -46.51
C PHE A 7 -14.14 -26.91 -45.01
N ALA A 8 -13.07 -27.03 -44.26
CA ALA A 8 -13.02 -26.60 -42.86
C ALA A 8 -12.84 -25.09 -42.80
N GLY A 9 -13.81 -24.39 -42.23
CA GLY A 9 -13.76 -22.97 -41.93
C GLY A 9 -12.82 -22.72 -40.77
N ASN A 10 -11.79 -21.91 -41.02
CA ASN A 10 -10.86 -21.42 -40.03
C ASN A 10 -11.39 -20.08 -39.53
N SER A 11 -11.99 -20.04 -38.35
CA SER A 11 -12.30 -18.81 -37.65
C SER A 11 -11.06 -18.40 -36.84
N PRO A 12 -10.55 -17.16 -36.95
CA PRO A 12 -9.50 -16.68 -36.07
C PRO A 12 -10.09 -16.41 -34.69
N ILE A 13 -9.67 -17.20 -33.74
CA ILE A 13 -10.08 -17.13 -32.35
C ILE A 13 -9.42 -15.90 -31.71
N THR A 14 -10.27 -15.03 -31.26
CA THR A 14 -10.08 -13.96 -30.30
C THR A 14 -9.35 -14.43 -29.03
N GLN A 15 -8.02 -14.50 -29.04
CA GLN A 15 -7.21 -14.78 -27.85
C GLN A 15 -6.66 -13.51 -27.17
N ASN A 16 -6.79 -12.34 -27.79
CA ASN A 16 -6.25 -11.08 -27.23
C ASN A 16 -7.22 -10.31 -26.31
N ALA A 17 -8.53 -10.48 -26.46
CA ALA A 17 -9.48 -9.69 -25.65
C ALA A 17 -9.52 -10.09 -24.16
N ALA A 18 -9.26 -11.36 -23.83
CA ALA A 18 -9.28 -11.83 -22.44
C ALA A 18 -8.02 -11.41 -21.65
N ALA A 19 -6.88 -11.19 -22.31
CA ALA A 19 -5.64 -10.76 -21.68
C ALA A 19 -5.65 -9.24 -21.42
N GLU A 20 -6.23 -8.45 -22.32
CA GLU A 20 -6.34 -6.98 -22.18
C GLU A 20 -7.36 -6.59 -21.11
N ASP A 21 -8.48 -7.31 -20.96
CA ASP A 21 -9.50 -7.06 -19.93
C ASP A 21 -9.00 -7.44 -18.52
N SER A 22 -8.11 -8.44 -18.42
CA SER A 22 -7.45 -8.83 -17.17
C SER A 22 -6.44 -7.78 -16.67
N GLN A 23 -5.75 -7.08 -17.55
CA GLN A 23 -4.76 -6.05 -17.20
C GLN A 23 -5.41 -4.76 -16.67
N ALA A 24 -6.60 -4.41 -17.14
CA ALA A 24 -7.30 -3.19 -16.73
C ALA A 24 -7.78 -3.22 -15.26
N ASP A 25 -7.81 -4.39 -14.62
CA ASP A 25 -8.28 -4.57 -13.24
C ASP A 25 -7.16 -4.82 -12.22
N GLU A 26 -5.90 -4.91 -12.67
CA GLU A 26 -4.75 -5.11 -11.78
C GLU A 26 -4.54 -3.92 -10.86
N LYS A 27 -4.32 -4.21 -9.57
CA LYS A 27 -4.07 -3.18 -8.57
C LYS A 27 -3.24 -3.68 -7.40
N ILE A 28 -2.42 -2.77 -6.90
CA ILE A 28 -1.66 -2.93 -5.67
C ILE A 28 -1.99 -1.81 -4.69
N PHE A 29 -1.67 -2.03 -3.42
CA PHE A 29 -1.93 -1.06 -2.36
C PHE A 29 -0.65 -0.60 -1.68
N LEU A 30 -0.53 0.71 -1.46
CA LEU A 30 0.51 1.32 -0.62
C LEU A 30 -0.12 1.74 0.71
N LEU A 31 0.39 1.20 1.81
CA LEU A 31 -0.14 1.43 3.14
C LEU A 31 0.73 2.45 3.89
N SER A 32 0.15 3.58 4.30
CA SER A 32 0.86 4.47 5.22
C SER A 32 1.13 3.74 6.54
N PRO A 33 2.30 3.97 7.19
CA PRO A 33 2.71 3.23 8.38
C PRO A 33 1.84 3.52 9.59
N ALA A 34 2.01 2.71 10.62
CA ALA A 34 1.57 3.05 11.97
C ALA A 34 2.71 3.72 12.74
N ASN A 35 2.36 4.46 13.79
CA ASN A 35 3.33 5.16 14.62
C ASN A 35 3.97 4.20 15.65
N LEU A 36 5.20 3.77 15.38
CA LEU A 36 5.99 2.96 16.31
C LEU A 36 6.55 3.79 17.49
N LYS A 37 6.60 5.13 17.38
CA LYS A 37 7.02 6.04 18.47
C LYS A 37 5.95 6.20 19.56
N GLY A 38 4.72 5.75 19.31
CA GLY A 38 3.63 5.84 20.28
C GLY A 38 3.79 4.86 21.44
N VAL A 39 2.98 5.03 22.49
CA VAL A 39 3.06 4.26 23.75
C VAL A 39 3.10 2.76 23.53
N ARG A 40 2.28 2.21 22.63
CA ARG A 40 2.26 0.76 22.34
C ARG A 40 3.54 0.28 21.68
N GLY A 41 4.07 1.03 20.73
CA GLY A 41 5.35 0.72 20.07
C GLY A 41 6.51 0.77 21.06
N GLN A 42 6.58 1.83 21.86
CA GLN A 42 7.57 1.99 22.92
C GLN A 42 7.57 0.81 23.92
N ARG A 43 6.38 0.39 24.39
CA ARG A 43 6.25 -0.76 25.30
C ARG A 43 6.69 -2.06 24.64
N MET A 44 6.37 -2.28 23.37
CA MET A 44 6.78 -3.48 22.62
C MET A 44 8.31 -3.53 22.45
N LEU A 45 8.93 -2.39 22.16
CA LEU A 45 10.37 -2.30 21.91
C LEU A 45 11.23 -2.29 23.20
N ASN A 46 10.63 -2.01 24.35
CA ASN A 46 11.33 -1.95 25.64
C ASN A 46 11.55 -3.37 26.22
N SER A 47 12.82 -3.73 26.41
CA SER A 47 13.20 -5.03 26.97
C SER A 47 12.74 -5.26 28.43
N ASN A 48 12.52 -4.19 29.18
CA ASN A 48 12.09 -4.24 30.58
C ASN A 48 10.58 -4.42 30.73
N ILE A 49 9.81 -4.37 29.63
CA ILE A 49 8.36 -4.55 29.63
C ILE A 49 8.02 -5.90 29.01
N LYS A 50 7.37 -6.76 29.76
CA LYS A 50 6.92 -8.07 29.24
C LYS A 50 5.87 -7.87 28.15
N SER A 51 6.16 -8.40 26.96
CA SER A 51 5.32 -8.31 25.78
C SER A 51 5.58 -9.51 24.88
N ALA A 52 4.59 -10.36 24.67
CA ALA A 52 4.73 -11.55 23.83
C ALA A 52 5.26 -11.24 22.43
N LEU A 53 4.76 -10.18 21.80
CA LEU A 53 5.27 -9.73 20.49
C LEU A 53 6.70 -9.17 20.61
N GLY A 54 6.99 -8.40 21.66
CA GLY A 54 8.34 -7.89 21.90
C GLY A 54 9.36 -8.99 22.19
N ASP A 55 8.97 -10.02 22.92
CA ASP A 55 9.83 -11.18 23.23
C ASP A 55 10.12 -11.96 21.94
N ARG A 56 9.11 -12.25 21.13
CA ARG A 56 9.27 -12.89 19.82
C ARG A 56 10.12 -12.07 18.86
N LEU A 57 9.87 -10.76 18.77
CA LEU A 57 10.63 -9.84 17.93
C LEU A 57 12.13 -9.85 18.27
N ARG A 58 12.49 -10.05 19.53
CA ARG A 58 13.88 -10.18 19.99
C ARG A 58 14.50 -11.55 19.70
N ALA A 59 13.70 -12.62 19.76
CA ALA A 59 14.18 -13.98 19.62
C ALA A 59 14.32 -14.41 18.14
N GLU A 60 13.30 -14.16 17.33
CA GLU A 60 13.19 -14.69 15.96
C GLU A 60 12.71 -13.66 14.92
N GLY A 61 12.42 -12.44 15.35
CA GLY A 61 11.79 -11.44 14.50
C GLY A 61 10.27 -11.56 14.48
N ALA A 62 9.63 -10.63 13.74
CA ALA A 62 8.19 -10.64 13.52
C ALA A 62 7.85 -9.95 12.19
N CYS A 63 6.70 -10.28 11.61
CA CYS A 63 6.23 -9.63 10.40
C CYS A 63 5.98 -8.13 10.64
N LEU A 64 6.40 -7.29 9.71
CA LEU A 64 6.22 -5.84 9.79
C LEU A 64 4.74 -5.46 9.97
N ALA A 65 3.85 -6.14 9.27
CA ALA A 65 2.40 -5.94 9.40
C ALA A 65 1.90 -6.19 10.82
N GLU A 66 2.46 -7.17 11.53
CA GLU A 66 2.08 -7.50 12.89
C GLU A 66 2.49 -6.40 13.87
N LEU A 67 3.68 -5.85 13.73
CA LEU A 67 4.16 -4.71 14.51
C LEU A 67 3.21 -3.52 14.35
N PHE A 68 2.84 -3.22 13.12
CA PHE A 68 1.99 -2.07 12.82
C PHE A 68 0.52 -2.30 13.23
N CYS A 69 0.02 -3.53 13.14
CA CYS A 69 -1.29 -3.90 13.69
C CYS A 69 -1.33 -3.79 15.22
N HIS A 70 -0.24 -4.13 15.90
CA HIS A 70 -0.13 -3.99 17.34
C HIS A 70 -0.17 -2.53 17.80
N THR A 71 0.51 -1.65 17.07
CA THR A 71 0.65 -0.24 17.45
C THR A 71 -0.56 0.62 17.06
N SER A 72 -1.17 0.39 15.91
CA SER A 72 -2.28 1.20 15.36
C SER A 72 -3.61 0.46 15.26
N SER A 73 -3.80 -0.54 16.09
CA SER A 73 -5.02 -1.35 16.21
C SER A 73 -6.05 -1.30 15.06
N LEU A 74 -6.97 -0.34 15.02
CA LEU A 74 -8.08 -0.35 14.06
C LEU A 74 -7.69 0.10 12.65
N TYR A 75 -6.98 1.23 12.52
CA TYR A 75 -6.76 1.80 11.20
C TYR A 75 -5.76 0.99 10.37
N PHE A 76 -4.63 0.59 10.95
CA PHE A 76 -3.67 -0.22 10.19
C PHE A 76 -4.21 -1.61 9.87
N ARG A 77 -4.91 -2.25 10.84
CA ARG A 77 -5.59 -3.54 10.61
C ARG A 77 -6.63 -3.44 9.50
N GLY A 78 -7.38 -2.33 9.45
CA GLY A 78 -8.33 -2.07 8.37
C GLY A 78 -7.65 -1.97 7.02
N LYS A 79 -6.54 -1.20 6.93
CA LYS A 79 -5.75 -1.07 5.68
C LYS A 79 -5.21 -2.43 5.21
N LEU A 80 -4.60 -3.18 6.12
CA LEU A 80 -4.02 -4.48 5.79
C LEU A 80 -5.08 -5.48 5.33
N ALA A 81 -6.19 -5.60 6.07
CA ALA A 81 -7.28 -6.49 5.71
C ALA A 81 -7.88 -6.13 4.34
N TYR A 82 -8.09 -4.84 4.11
CA TYR A 82 -8.64 -4.34 2.85
C TYR A 82 -7.69 -4.60 1.67
N ALA A 83 -6.41 -4.29 1.83
CA ALA A 83 -5.42 -4.53 0.81
C ALA A 83 -5.29 -6.01 0.45
N ARG A 84 -5.20 -6.90 1.46
CA ARG A 84 -5.14 -8.35 1.23
C ARG A 84 -6.38 -8.91 0.54
N PHE A 85 -7.55 -8.30 0.76
CA PHE A 85 -8.81 -8.76 0.20
C PHE A 85 -9.05 -8.28 -1.25
N PHE A 86 -8.69 -7.03 -1.54
CA PHE A 86 -9.00 -6.39 -2.82
C PHE A 86 -7.79 -6.22 -3.76
N ALA A 87 -6.58 -6.61 -3.34
CA ALA A 87 -5.44 -6.57 -4.24
C ALA A 87 -5.62 -7.58 -5.38
N ARG A 88 -5.21 -7.15 -6.57
CA ARG A 88 -5.10 -7.98 -7.78
C ARG A 88 -3.74 -7.67 -8.40
N PRO A 89 -2.66 -8.16 -7.77
CA PRO A 89 -1.32 -7.84 -8.25
C PRO A 89 -1.03 -8.55 -9.57
N PRO A 90 -0.18 -7.96 -10.41
CA PRO A 90 0.43 -8.67 -11.52
C PRO A 90 1.15 -9.93 -11.04
N SER A 91 1.24 -10.92 -11.92
CA SER A 91 1.91 -12.18 -11.59
C SER A 91 3.34 -11.96 -11.07
N GLY A 92 3.67 -12.59 -9.93
CA GLY A 92 4.98 -12.50 -9.30
C GLY A 92 5.23 -11.24 -8.47
N LEU A 93 4.22 -10.37 -8.31
CA LEU A 93 4.34 -9.17 -7.47
C LEU A 93 3.47 -9.27 -6.22
N GLU A 94 3.89 -8.58 -5.16
CA GLU A 94 3.13 -8.43 -3.93
C GLU A 94 1.92 -7.51 -4.13
N GLY A 95 0.78 -7.88 -3.54
CA GLY A 95 -0.46 -7.10 -3.62
C GLY A 95 -0.47 -5.83 -2.77
N SER A 96 0.48 -5.71 -1.83
CA SER A 96 0.58 -4.50 -1.01
C SER A 96 1.98 -4.28 -0.45
N PHE A 97 2.30 -3.00 -0.22
CA PHE A 97 3.55 -2.58 0.39
C PHE A 97 3.28 -1.56 1.49
N ILE A 98 4.07 -1.62 2.55
CA ILE A 98 4.04 -0.67 3.66
C ILE A 98 5.10 0.40 3.41
N ILE A 99 4.70 1.67 3.44
CA ILE A 99 5.62 2.79 3.46
C ILE A 99 6.31 2.82 4.83
N THR A 100 7.62 2.85 4.86
CA THR A 100 8.39 2.91 6.11
C THR A 100 9.10 4.24 6.29
N SER A 101 9.57 4.52 7.48
CA SER A 101 10.27 5.77 7.80
C SER A 101 11.71 5.84 7.25
N SER A 102 12.35 4.69 7.00
CA SER A 102 13.77 4.65 6.58
C SER A 102 14.14 3.51 5.63
N LYS A 103 13.23 2.57 5.37
CA LYS A 103 13.48 1.39 4.54
C LYS A 103 12.68 1.38 3.23
N GLY A 104 12.09 2.52 2.83
CA GLY A 104 11.28 2.61 1.62
C GLY A 104 10.00 1.79 1.71
N LEU A 105 9.74 0.95 0.71
CA LEU A 105 8.57 0.09 0.59
C LEU A 105 8.92 -1.35 0.99
N LEU A 106 8.24 -1.89 1.98
CA LEU A 106 8.41 -3.28 2.41
C LEU A 106 7.10 -4.05 2.29
N ALA A 107 7.17 -5.32 1.89
CA ALA A 107 6.01 -6.21 1.91
C ALA A 107 5.50 -6.39 3.35
N PRO A 108 4.18 -6.54 3.58
CA PRO A 108 3.62 -6.71 4.93
C PRO A 108 4.20 -7.88 5.70
N ASP A 109 4.55 -8.96 5.01
CA ASP A 109 5.04 -10.20 5.59
C ASP A 109 6.57 -10.24 5.73
N THR A 110 7.26 -9.12 5.41
CA THR A 110 8.71 -8.98 5.68
C THR A 110 8.98 -9.16 7.16
N VAL A 111 9.81 -10.14 7.49
CA VAL A 111 10.27 -10.36 8.86
C VAL A 111 11.35 -9.33 9.19
N VAL A 112 11.15 -8.63 10.29
CA VAL A 112 12.09 -7.65 10.83
C VAL A 112 12.52 -8.07 12.24
N ASP A 113 13.76 -7.77 12.58
CA ASP A 113 14.30 -7.97 13.91
C ASP A 113 14.10 -6.74 14.82
N ILE A 114 14.50 -6.87 16.07
CA ILE A 114 14.38 -5.79 17.05
C ILE A 114 15.22 -4.55 16.67
N ALA A 115 16.36 -4.73 16.00
CA ALA A 115 17.22 -3.62 15.58
C ALA A 115 16.53 -2.81 14.50
N THR A 116 16.01 -3.48 13.48
CA THR A 116 15.21 -2.87 12.41
C THR A 116 13.95 -2.19 12.95
N ALA A 117 13.23 -2.84 13.86
CA ALA A 117 12.02 -2.25 14.47
C ALA A 117 12.34 -0.99 15.28
N LYS A 118 13.47 -0.95 16.00
CA LYS A 118 13.98 0.25 16.69
C LYS A 118 14.40 1.35 15.71
N GLU A 119 15.07 0.99 14.62
CA GLU A 119 15.42 1.93 13.55
C GLU A 119 14.15 2.58 12.96
N LEU A 120 13.14 1.80 12.61
CA LEU A 120 11.86 2.31 12.12
C LEU A 120 11.13 3.20 13.15
N ALA A 121 11.31 2.93 14.44
CA ALA A 121 10.71 3.72 15.52
C ALA A 121 11.47 5.02 15.82
N SER A 122 12.82 4.98 15.80
CA SER A 122 13.68 6.13 16.15
C SER A 122 14.20 6.89 14.94
N GLY A 123 14.04 6.31 13.75
CA GLY A 123 14.61 6.78 12.49
C GLY A 123 14.02 8.09 11.98
N ALA A 124 14.08 8.25 10.67
CA ALA A 124 13.61 9.41 9.95
C ALA A 124 12.18 9.81 10.36
N GLU A 125 11.92 11.08 10.47
CA GLU A 125 10.54 11.54 10.41
C GLU A 125 9.99 11.28 8.99
N ILE A 126 8.69 11.03 8.92
CA ILE A 126 8.03 10.95 7.62
C ILE A 126 7.83 12.40 7.14
N ASP A 127 8.91 12.92 6.59
CA ASP A 127 9.03 14.30 6.09
C ASP A 127 9.82 14.26 4.78
N LEU A 128 9.45 15.10 3.83
CA LEU A 128 10.11 15.21 2.53
C LEU A 128 11.53 15.81 2.63
N GLU A 129 11.80 16.58 3.67
CA GLU A 129 13.12 17.16 3.94
C GLU A 129 14.10 16.13 4.56
N ASP A 130 13.61 14.98 5.06
CA ASP A 130 14.46 13.93 5.60
C ASP A 130 14.86 12.92 4.52
N ASP A 131 16.12 13.00 4.08
CA ASP A 131 16.68 12.12 3.05
C ASP A 131 16.62 10.63 3.45
N ARG A 132 16.67 10.31 4.74
CA ARG A 132 16.56 8.92 5.22
C ARG A 132 15.18 8.33 4.92
N TYR A 133 14.14 9.15 4.83
CA TYR A 133 12.81 8.76 4.41
C TYR A 133 12.66 8.85 2.87
N ARG A 134 13.01 10.01 2.32
CA ARG A 134 12.73 10.36 0.93
C ARG A 134 13.47 9.46 -0.06
N ILE A 135 14.78 9.25 0.14
CA ILE A 135 15.62 8.52 -0.82
C ILE A 135 15.19 7.05 -0.94
N PRO A 136 15.05 6.26 0.16
CA PRO A 136 14.60 4.88 0.03
C PRO A 136 13.19 4.76 -0.56
N LEU A 137 12.26 5.64 -0.19
CA LEU A 137 10.90 5.61 -0.73
C LEU A 137 10.89 5.85 -2.23
N ARG A 138 11.63 6.86 -2.71
CA ARG A 138 11.72 7.17 -4.14
C ARG A 138 12.34 6.02 -4.93
N ARG A 139 13.48 5.50 -4.47
CA ARG A 139 14.14 4.34 -5.09
C ARG A 139 13.18 3.17 -5.29
N ASP A 140 12.44 2.80 -4.24
CA ASP A 140 11.55 1.65 -4.28
C ASP A 140 10.27 1.93 -5.09
N ALA A 141 9.75 3.16 -5.04
CA ALA A 141 8.63 3.56 -5.88
C ALA A 141 8.98 3.55 -7.38
N GLU A 142 10.18 4.00 -7.75
CA GLU A 142 10.68 3.93 -9.12
C GLU A 142 10.90 2.48 -9.58
N ALA A 143 11.46 1.63 -8.72
CA ALA A 143 11.65 0.21 -9.02
C ALA A 143 10.30 -0.51 -9.22
N LEU A 144 9.35 -0.24 -8.33
CA LEU A 144 8.00 -0.79 -8.40
C LEU A 144 7.27 -0.29 -9.67
N GLN A 145 7.38 0.99 -9.99
CA GLN A 145 6.80 1.57 -11.21
C GLN A 145 7.27 0.86 -12.48
N LYS A 146 8.56 0.51 -12.55
CA LYS A 146 9.14 -0.22 -13.68
C LYS A 146 8.67 -1.68 -13.76
N ALA A 147 8.36 -2.29 -12.62
CA ALA A 147 7.90 -3.67 -12.55
C ALA A 147 6.41 -3.82 -12.83
N LEU A 148 5.61 -2.75 -12.67
CA LEU A 148 4.18 -2.77 -12.88
C LEU A 148 3.79 -2.58 -14.34
N PRO A 149 2.85 -3.37 -14.89
CA PRO A 149 2.25 -3.12 -16.19
C PRO A 149 1.63 -1.72 -16.29
N GLU A 150 1.51 -1.19 -17.49
CA GLU A 150 1.06 0.19 -17.72
C GLU A 150 -0.34 0.49 -17.14
N GLY A 151 -1.27 -0.45 -17.20
CA GLY A 151 -2.65 -0.32 -16.70
C GLY A 151 -2.80 -0.55 -15.20
N CYS A 152 -1.79 -1.07 -14.50
CA CYS A 152 -1.91 -1.42 -13.07
C CYS A 152 -2.13 -0.19 -12.20
N GLN A 153 -3.17 -0.22 -11.37
CA GLN A 153 -3.52 0.83 -10.42
C GLN A 153 -2.68 0.73 -9.14
N VAL A 154 -2.26 1.87 -8.61
CA VAL A 154 -1.54 1.97 -7.34
C VAL A 154 -2.39 2.77 -6.34
N VAL A 155 -2.95 2.10 -5.34
CA VAL A 155 -3.90 2.70 -4.41
C VAL A 155 -3.23 3.03 -3.08
N LEU A 156 -3.15 4.31 -2.72
CA LEU A 156 -2.64 4.76 -1.43
C LEU A 156 -3.72 4.66 -0.34
N LEU A 157 -3.55 3.76 0.61
CA LEU A 157 -4.33 3.70 1.84
C LEU A 157 -3.65 4.54 2.93
N GLY A 158 -3.77 5.85 2.82
CA GLY A 158 -3.13 6.82 3.70
C GLY A 158 -3.82 8.18 3.67
N SER A 159 -3.22 9.16 4.36
CA SER A 159 -3.68 10.53 4.27
C SER A 159 -3.19 11.18 2.98
N VAL A 160 -4.10 11.74 2.21
CA VAL A 160 -3.78 12.59 1.04
C VAL A 160 -3.78 14.08 1.39
N ALA A 161 -4.12 14.42 2.64
CA ALA A 161 -4.12 15.80 3.12
C ALA A 161 -2.70 16.35 3.37
N THR A 162 -1.71 15.46 3.44
CA THR A 162 -0.32 15.82 3.66
C THR A 162 0.52 15.39 2.46
N GLU A 163 1.38 16.24 1.99
CA GLU A 163 2.23 16.01 0.82
C GLU A 163 3.25 14.87 1.01
N LYS A 164 3.57 14.55 2.26
CA LYS A 164 4.63 13.61 2.63
C LYS A 164 4.54 12.20 2.00
N TYR A 165 3.35 11.73 1.67
CA TYR A 165 3.17 10.47 0.93
C TYR A 165 2.89 10.72 -0.54
N VAL A 166 2.06 11.72 -0.84
CA VAL A 166 1.53 11.92 -2.19
C VAL A 166 2.62 12.41 -3.14
N THR A 167 3.46 13.36 -2.72
CA THR A 167 4.49 13.96 -3.58
C THR A 167 5.47 12.92 -4.13
N PRO A 168 6.20 12.13 -3.32
CA PRO A 168 7.18 11.19 -3.85
C PRO A 168 6.53 10.04 -4.65
N LEU A 169 5.32 9.63 -4.26
CA LEU A 169 4.62 8.57 -4.97
C LEU A 169 4.05 9.07 -6.30
N LYS A 170 3.58 10.32 -6.36
CA LYS A 170 3.06 10.91 -7.59
C LYS A 170 4.15 11.14 -8.64
N GLU A 171 5.36 11.47 -8.21
CA GLU A 171 6.53 11.56 -9.10
C GLU A 171 6.77 10.24 -9.84
N SER A 172 6.62 9.10 -9.17
CA SER A 172 6.82 7.78 -9.77
C SER A 172 5.60 7.25 -10.52
N PHE A 173 4.41 7.33 -9.94
CA PHE A 173 3.21 6.66 -10.47
C PHE A 173 2.28 7.57 -11.28
N GLY A 174 2.45 8.89 -11.21
CA GLY A 174 1.65 9.85 -11.97
C GLY A 174 0.13 9.67 -11.73
N ARG A 175 -0.61 9.52 -12.82
CA ARG A 175 -2.08 9.33 -12.80
C ARG A 175 -2.54 7.98 -12.26
N ARG A 176 -1.64 6.98 -12.21
CA ARG A 176 -1.93 5.65 -11.64
C ARG A 176 -2.01 5.65 -10.12
N LEU A 177 -1.50 6.72 -9.46
CA LEU A 177 -1.65 6.88 -8.01
C LEU A 177 -3.07 7.31 -7.68
N LEU A 178 -3.80 6.42 -7.03
CA LEU A 178 -5.19 6.59 -6.64
C LEU A 178 -5.33 6.60 -5.11
N PHE A 179 -6.46 7.08 -4.62
CA PHE A 179 -6.83 6.97 -3.20
C PHE A 179 -8.34 6.80 -3.05
N PRO A 180 -8.83 6.19 -1.94
CA PRO A 180 -10.26 6.06 -1.71
C PRO A 180 -10.92 7.44 -1.49
N SER A 181 -11.85 7.83 -2.37
CA SER A 181 -12.57 9.12 -2.28
C SER A 181 -13.30 9.27 -0.94
N ALA A 182 -13.78 8.15 -0.39
CA ALA A 182 -14.46 8.09 0.89
C ALA A 182 -13.56 8.42 2.11
N PHE A 183 -12.24 8.58 1.92
CA PHE A 183 -11.32 8.99 3.00
C PHE A 183 -11.35 10.48 3.27
N LEU A 184 -11.85 11.28 2.34
CA LEU A 184 -11.96 12.73 2.51
C LEU A 184 -12.85 13.07 3.71
N GLY A 185 -12.38 13.97 4.58
CA GLY A 185 -13.10 14.40 5.78
C GLY A 185 -13.21 13.36 6.90
N ARG A 186 -12.62 12.16 6.76
CA ARG A 186 -12.66 11.13 7.80
C ARG A 186 -11.35 11.07 8.58
N GLY A 187 -11.46 10.92 9.91
CA GLY A 187 -10.33 10.58 10.77
C GLY A 187 -9.97 9.08 10.69
N ASP A 188 -8.80 8.73 11.22
CA ASP A 188 -8.21 7.39 11.10
C ASP A 188 -9.10 6.26 11.65
N MET A 189 -9.78 6.48 12.78
CA MET A 189 -10.70 5.48 13.34
C MET A 189 -11.88 5.20 12.40
N SER A 190 -12.46 6.26 11.82
CA SER A 190 -13.56 6.14 10.86
C SER A 190 -13.12 5.47 9.55
N ARG A 191 -11.90 5.76 9.06
CA ARG A 191 -11.32 5.10 7.89
C ARG A 191 -11.10 3.61 8.17
N GLY A 192 -10.53 3.26 9.34
CA GLY A 192 -10.31 1.87 9.72
C GLY A 192 -11.61 1.06 9.81
N ALA A 193 -12.65 1.61 10.44
CA ALA A 193 -13.97 0.99 10.52
C ALA A 193 -14.61 0.81 9.12
N LEU A 194 -14.48 1.82 8.25
CA LEU A 194 -14.95 1.76 6.86
C LEU A 194 -14.29 0.61 6.09
N LEU A 195 -12.96 0.52 6.13
CA LEU A 195 -12.21 -0.52 5.43
C LEU A 195 -12.61 -1.93 5.88
N LEU A 196 -12.74 -2.15 7.21
CA LEU A 196 -13.19 -3.46 7.73
C LEU A 196 -14.63 -3.77 7.34
N ARG A 197 -15.50 -2.77 7.26
CA ARG A 197 -16.86 -2.94 6.76
C ARG A 197 -16.86 -3.36 5.30
N CYS A 198 -16.07 -2.71 4.45
CA CYS A 198 -15.93 -3.02 3.04
C CYS A 198 -15.50 -4.48 2.81
N VAL A 199 -14.52 -4.97 3.59
CA VAL A 199 -14.09 -6.38 3.53
C VAL A 199 -15.25 -7.32 3.90
N ARG A 200 -15.96 -7.04 5.00
CA ARG A 200 -17.08 -7.88 5.45
C ARG A 200 -18.24 -7.91 4.45
N GLU A 201 -18.50 -6.76 3.79
CA GLU A 201 -19.58 -6.61 2.82
C GLU A 201 -19.16 -6.98 1.39
N ASN A 202 -17.89 -7.39 1.18
CA ASN A 202 -17.30 -7.62 -0.16
C ASN A 202 -17.58 -6.45 -1.12
N ARG A 203 -17.40 -5.22 -0.63
CA ARG A 203 -17.68 -4.01 -1.40
C ARG A 203 -16.43 -3.13 -1.49
N GLU A 204 -15.83 -3.09 -2.65
CA GLU A 204 -14.67 -2.25 -2.91
C GLU A 204 -15.05 -0.76 -2.92
N LEU A 205 -14.12 0.08 -2.45
CA LEU A 205 -14.27 1.53 -2.47
C LEU A 205 -13.99 2.10 -3.86
N THR A 206 -14.60 3.22 -4.18
CA THR A 206 -14.27 4.00 -5.37
C THR A 206 -12.97 4.78 -5.14
N TYR A 207 -12.09 4.75 -6.13
CA TYR A 207 -10.81 5.46 -6.09
C TYR A 207 -10.82 6.66 -7.02
N SER A 208 -10.11 7.71 -6.63
CA SER A 208 -9.87 8.91 -7.42
C SER A 208 -8.37 9.17 -7.53
N PRO A 209 -7.89 9.83 -8.60
CA PRO A 209 -6.51 10.25 -8.69
C PRO A 209 -6.08 11.06 -7.48
N ALA A 210 -4.87 10.83 -6.98
CA ALA A 210 -4.29 11.60 -5.90
C ALA A 210 -3.87 12.99 -6.42
N GLU A 211 -4.83 13.91 -6.50
CA GLU A 211 -4.56 15.30 -6.83
C GLU A 211 -4.12 16.04 -5.58
N MET A 212 -2.98 16.73 -5.67
CA MET A 212 -2.61 17.70 -4.67
C MET A 212 -3.64 18.85 -4.74
N LYS A 213 -4.34 19.14 -3.65
CA LYS A 213 -5.05 20.41 -3.54
C LYS A 213 -3.98 21.49 -3.64
N GLY A 214 -3.91 22.15 -4.81
CA GLY A 214 -3.10 23.33 -4.98
C GLY A 214 -3.39 24.28 -3.80
N ARG A 215 -2.36 24.88 -3.22
CA ARG A 215 -2.50 26.04 -2.34
C ARG A 215 -3.19 27.13 -3.16
N GLU A 216 -4.52 27.09 -3.23
CA GLU A 216 -5.26 28.28 -3.61
C GLU A 216 -4.93 29.36 -2.60
N GLY A 217 -4.30 30.39 -3.11
CA GLY A 217 -3.73 31.46 -2.35
C GLY A 217 -4.71 32.01 -1.32
N ARG A 218 -4.27 32.02 -0.08
CA ARG A 218 -4.80 32.90 0.95
C ARG A 218 -4.51 34.33 0.49
N ARG A 219 -5.38 34.89 -0.35
CA ARG A 219 -5.42 36.35 -0.59
C ARG A 219 -5.68 36.98 0.77
N ARG A 220 -4.67 37.65 1.29
CA ARG A 220 -4.81 38.59 2.39
C ARG A 220 -5.68 39.72 1.89
N SER A 221 -6.84 39.89 2.51
CA SER A 221 -7.59 41.15 2.54
C SER A 221 -7.09 41.94 3.72
#